data_064d71c1684c578a8f0a0667811de380
#
_entry.id   064d71c1684c578a8f0a0667811de380
#
_cell.length_a   1.000
_cell.length_b   1.000
_cell.length_c   1.000
_cell.angle_alpha   90.00
_cell.angle_beta   90.00
_cell.angle_gamma   90.00
#
_symmetry.space_group_name_H-M   'P 1'
#
loop_
_entity.id
_entity.type
_entity.pdbx_description
1 polymer ?
#
loop_
_entity_poly.entity_id
_entity_poly.type
_entity_poly.pdbx_seq_one_letter_code
_entity_poly.pdbx_strand_id
1 'polypeptide(L)'
;ILRSGCADADTDDIIKDVNALCNEYTDMLQKAVFSKFYTLVHKDRPEYIEEIVHLSGKDHVEVITDIPAIYNELETYLPHSSNISIRMYEDELWPLYKLYSIEKEIDAALSKKVWLKSGGYLIIEQTEALSVIDVNSGKNVTKAKSMEAIEASALKTNLEAADKLCQQIKVRNLSGIIIVDFINMNKENFTD
;
A
#
# COMPACT_ATOMS: atom_id res chain seq x y z
N ILE A 1 -14.14 14.96 -11.85
CA ILE A 1 -13.83 13.83 -12.76
C ILE A 1 -14.03 12.53 -11.97
N LEU A 2 -14.97 11.70 -12.38
CA LEU A 2 -15.13 10.35 -11.83
C LEU A 2 -14.07 9.44 -12.45
N ARG A 3 -13.38 8.64 -11.63
CA ARG A 3 -12.40 7.64 -12.08
C ARG A 3 -13.08 6.28 -12.27
N SER A 4 -12.43 5.37 -12.99
CA SER A 4 -12.94 4.01 -13.27
C SER A 4 -13.32 3.22 -12.01
N GLY A 5 -12.69 3.48 -10.87
CA GLY A 5 -13.06 2.86 -9.57
C GLY A 5 -14.46 3.21 -9.07
N CYS A 6 -15.12 4.23 -9.63
CA CYS A 6 -16.51 4.57 -9.30
C CYS A 6 -17.54 3.73 -10.05
N ALA A 7 -17.13 2.85 -10.98
CA ALA A 7 -18.06 2.07 -11.80
C ALA A 7 -18.94 1.12 -10.98
N ASP A 8 -18.39 0.61 -9.87
CA ASP A 8 -19.06 -0.34 -8.97
C ASP A 8 -19.53 0.31 -7.65
N ALA A 9 -19.37 1.65 -7.51
CA ALA A 9 -19.76 2.37 -6.31
C ALA A 9 -21.25 2.74 -6.33
N ASP A 10 -21.86 2.82 -5.13
CA ASP A 10 -23.24 3.27 -4.99
C ASP A 10 -23.38 4.74 -5.42
N THR A 11 -24.43 5.03 -6.19
CA THR A 11 -24.71 6.39 -6.66
C THR A 11 -24.87 7.39 -5.52
N ASP A 12 -25.46 6.99 -4.40
CA ASP A 12 -25.67 7.84 -3.22
C ASP A 12 -24.34 8.20 -2.55
N ASP A 13 -23.37 7.28 -2.52
CA ASP A 13 -22.04 7.54 -1.98
C ASP A 13 -21.25 8.48 -2.89
N ILE A 14 -21.35 8.29 -4.20
CA ILE A 14 -20.74 9.22 -5.18
C ILE A 14 -21.31 10.64 -5.00
N ILE A 15 -22.63 10.78 -4.83
CA ILE A 15 -23.29 12.08 -4.61
C ILE A 15 -22.81 12.72 -3.29
N LYS A 16 -22.67 11.95 -2.22
CA LYS A 16 -22.14 12.46 -0.95
C LYS A 16 -20.72 12.99 -1.09
N ASP A 17 -19.85 12.25 -1.76
CA ASP A 17 -18.46 12.65 -1.99
C ASP A 17 -18.36 13.91 -2.83
N VAL A 18 -19.15 14.00 -3.92
CA VAL A 18 -19.20 15.20 -4.76
C VAL A 18 -19.67 16.41 -3.95
N ASN A 19 -20.72 16.26 -3.14
CA ASN A 19 -21.23 17.36 -2.31
C ASN A 19 -20.19 17.77 -1.24
N ALA A 20 -19.50 16.82 -0.62
CA ALA A 20 -18.43 17.11 0.35
C ALA A 20 -17.30 17.93 -0.30
N LEU A 21 -16.82 17.51 -1.48
CA LEU A 21 -15.79 18.24 -2.24
C LEU A 21 -16.25 19.63 -2.68
N CYS A 22 -17.51 19.78 -3.09
CA CYS A 22 -18.06 21.09 -3.44
C CYS A 22 -18.11 22.04 -2.24
N ASN A 23 -18.50 21.54 -1.07
CA ASN A 23 -18.52 22.32 0.17
C ASN A 23 -17.10 22.73 0.58
N GLU A 24 -16.15 21.80 0.56
CA GLU A 24 -14.74 22.05 0.87
C GLU A 24 -14.13 23.12 -0.07
N TYR A 25 -14.41 23.02 -1.37
CA TYR A 25 -14.00 24.02 -2.35
C TYR A 25 -14.60 25.40 -2.07
N THR A 26 -15.88 25.45 -1.72
CA THR A 26 -16.57 26.70 -1.40
C THR A 26 -15.98 27.36 -0.15
N ASP A 27 -15.71 26.57 0.89
CA ASP A 27 -15.08 27.03 2.13
C ASP A 27 -13.66 27.55 1.88
N MET A 28 -12.90 26.84 1.04
CA MET A 28 -11.56 27.26 0.62
C MET A 28 -11.62 28.64 -0.09
N LEU A 29 -12.54 28.82 -1.03
CA LEU A 29 -12.72 30.10 -1.74
C LEU A 29 -13.11 31.22 -0.79
N GLN A 30 -14.05 30.99 0.14
CA GLN A 30 -14.45 31.98 1.13
C GLN A 30 -13.26 32.39 2.01
N LYS A 31 -12.49 31.44 2.52
CA LYS A 31 -11.27 31.72 3.28
C LYS A 31 -10.25 32.52 2.46
N ALA A 32 -10.06 32.16 1.18
CA ALA A 32 -9.12 32.85 0.30
C ALA A 32 -9.46 34.35 0.11
N VAL A 33 -10.74 34.69 -0.06
CA VAL A 33 -11.18 36.07 -0.25
C VAL A 33 -10.89 36.95 0.96
N PHE A 34 -10.97 36.43 2.17
CA PHE A 34 -10.75 37.19 3.41
C PHE A 34 -9.35 37.00 4.01
N SER A 35 -8.50 36.20 3.38
CA SER A 35 -7.15 35.91 3.87
C SER A 35 -6.13 36.93 3.38
N LYS A 36 -5.06 37.15 4.19
CA LYS A 36 -3.89 37.92 3.76
C LYS A 36 -3.05 37.10 2.77
N PHE A 37 -2.23 37.78 1.98
CA PHE A 37 -1.25 37.11 1.11
C PHE A 37 -0.42 36.10 1.90
N TYR A 38 -0.13 34.94 1.28
CA TYR A 38 0.66 33.83 1.87
C TYR A 38 0.01 33.12 3.07
N THR A 39 -1.30 33.29 3.29
CA THR A 39 -2.02 32.49 4.27
C THR A 39 -2.37 31.11 3.70
N LEU A 40 -2.15 30.03 4.46
CA LEU A 40 -2.57 28.69 4.09
C LEU A 40 -4.11 28.62 4.17
N VAL A 41 -4.79 28.51 3.04
CA VAL A 41 -6.26 28.48 2.96
C VAL A 41 -6.83 27.07 3.02
N HIS A 42 -6.06 26.07 2.57
CA HIS A 42 -6.42 24.66 2.60
C HIS A 42 -5.17 23.82 2.91
N LYS A 43 -5.36 22.75 3.66
CA LYS A 43 -4.34 21.72 3.92
C LYS A 43 -5.00 20.38 3.63
N ASP A 44 -4.43 19.64 2.71
CA ASP A 44 -4.89 18.29 2.41
C ASP A 44 -4.81 17.39 3.64
N ARG A 45 -5.65 16.38 3.67
CA ARG A 45 -5.55 15.34 4.71
C ARG A 45 -4.21 14.63 4.58
N PRO A 46 -3.58 14.25 5.69
CA PRO A 46 -2.40 13.41 5.65
C PRO A 46 -2.67 12.10 4.88
N GLU A 47 -1.72 11.67 4.06
CA GLU A 47 -1.85 10.47 3.21
C GLU A 47 -2.18 9.20 4.01
N TYR A 48 -1.63 9.07 5.23
CA TYR A 48 -1.93 7.93 6.10
C TYR A 48 -3.41 7.85 6.53
N ILE A 49 -4.13 8.97 6.57
CA ILE A 49 -5.58 9.01 6.85
C ILE A 49 -6.36 8.34 5.71
N GLU A 50 -6.02 8.68 4.47
CA GLU A 50 -6.66 8.07 3.28
C GLU A 50 -6.40 6.56 3.23
N GLU A 51 -5.19 6.10 3.58
CA GLU A 51 -4.88 4.67 3.62
C GLU A 51 -5.67 3.94 4.73
N ILE A 52 -5.84 4.54 5.92
CA ILE A 52 -6.67 4.00 6.99
C ILE A 52 -8.14 3.85 6.55
N VAL A 53 -8.69 4.88 5.90
CA VAL A 53 -10.05 4.86 5.38
C VAL A 53 -10.21 3.76 4.31
N HIS A 54 -9.23 3.62 3.42
CA HIS A 54 -9.24 2.57 2.40
C HIS A 54 -9.22 1.16 3.00
N LEU A 55 -8.41 0.95 4.04
CA LEU A 55 -8.33 -0.33 4.75
C LEU A 55 -9.64 -0.66 5.48
N SER A 56 -10.28 0.33 6.10
CA SER A 56 -11.52 0.14 6.87
C SER A 56 -12.74 -0.25 6.02
N GLY A 57 -12.67 -0.07 4.71
CA GLY A 57 -13.72 -0.51 3.79
C GLY A 57 -13.86 -2.03 3.65
N LYS A 58 -12.88 -2.81 4.13
CA LYS A 58 -12.85 -4.27 4.01
C LYS A 58 -12.95 -4.99 5.35
N ASP A 59 -12.32 -4.45 6.39
CA ASP A 59 -12.20 -5.09 7.70
C ASP A 59 -12.25 -4.06 8.83
N HIS A 60 -12.37 -4.55 10.08
CA HIS A 60 -12.18 -3.70 11.25
C HIS A 60 -10.71 -3.31 11.38
N VAL A 61 -10.44 -2.01 11.49
CA VAL A 61 -9.10 -1.43 11.60
C VAL A 61 -8.92 -0.84 12.99
N GLU A 62 -7.92 -1.33 13.73
CA GLU A 62 -7.45 -0.69 14.97
C GLU A 62 -6.21 0.17 14.65
N VAL A 63 -6.30 1.46 14.92
CA VAL A 63 -5.19 2.41 14.75
C VAL A 63 -4.59 2.72 16.11
N ILE A 64 -3.29 2.44 16.27
CA ILE A 64 -2.58 2.63 17.52
C ILE A 64 -1.45 3.63 17.29
N THR A 65 -1.37 4.66 18.14
CA THR A 65 -0.30 5.66 18.09
C THR A 65 0.19 6.01 19.50
N ASP A 66 1.48 6.32 19.62
CA ASP A 66 2.12 6.85 20.82
C ASP A 66 2.42 8.36 20.71
N ILE A 67 1.97 9.00 19.62
CA ILE A 67 2.18 10.42 19.34
C ILE A 67 0.86 11.18 19.53
N PRO A 68 0.72 12.03 20.59
CA PRO A 68 -0.51 12.76 20.86
C PRO A 68 -1.01 13.64 19.72
N ALA A 69 -0.10 14.25 18.95
CA ALA A 69 -0.46 15.09 17.82
C ALA A 69 -1.15 14.26 16.71
N ILE A 70 -0.65 13.04 16.43
CA ILE A 70 -1.25 12.12 15.46
C ILE A 70 -2.59 11.61 15.98
N TYR A 71 -2.71 11.29 17.26
CA TYR A 71 -3.97 10.88 17.87
C TYR A 71 -5.08 11.94 17.64
N ASN A 72 -4.77 13.21 17.88
CA ASN A 72 -5.72 14.31 17.67
C ASN A 72 -6.07 14.52 16.17
N GLU A 73 -5.12 14.32 15.27
CA GLU A 73 -5.38 14.34 13.82
C GLU A 73 -6.30 13.17 13.42
N LEU A 74 -6.06 11.97 13.93
CA LEU A 74 -6.90 10.78 13.68
C LEU A 74 -8.35 11.02 14.15
N GLU A 75 -8.53 11.51 15.37
CA GLU A 75 -9.86 11.87 15.91
C GLU A 75 -10.59 12.94 15.07
N THR A 76 -9.82 13.85 14.46
CA THR A 76 -10.38 14.95 13.67
C THR A 76 -10.80 14.50 12.27
N TYR A 77 -10.01 13.65 11.62
CA TYR A 77 -10.18 13.32 10.20
C TYR A 77 -10.86 11.98 9.95
N LEU A 78 -10.78 11.03 10.88
CA LEU A 78 -11.42 9.74 10.68
C LEU A 78 -12.90 9.79 11.06
N PRO A 79 -13.78 9.19 10.25
CA PRO A 79 -15.18 9.07 10.61
C PRO A 79 -15.33 8.19 11.85
N HIS A 80 -16.18 8.60 12.78
CA HIS A 80 -16.60 7.76 13.90
C HIS A 80 -17.48 6.61 13.36
N SER A 81 -16.85 5.60 12.78
CA SER A 81 -17.52 4.42 12.24
C SER A 81 -17.23 3.21 13.14
N SER A 82 -18.14 2.25 13.12
CA SER A 82 -17.98 1.00 13.88
C SER A 82 -16.76 0.16 13.43
N ASN A 83 -16.19 0.49 12.26
CA ASN A 83 -15.10 -0.28 11.65
C ASN A 83 -13.71 0.29 11.98
N ILE A 84 -13.61 1.49 12.57
CA ILE A 84 -12.33 2.10 12.94
C ILE A 84 -12.32 2.34 14.45
N SER A 85 -11.30 1.84 15.12
CA SER A 85 -11.02 2.15 16.51
C SER A 85 -9.65 2.83 16.63
N ILE A 86 -9.57 3.88 17.42
CA ILE A 86 -8.33 4.63 17.64
C ILE A 86 -7.93 4.44 19.11
N ARG A 87 -6.66 4.11 19.32
CA ARG A 87 -6.14 3.91 20.66
C ARG A 87 -4.81 4.64 20.87
N MET A 88 -4.73 5.42 21.92
CA MET A 88 -3.47 5.99 22.40
C MET A 88 -2.68 4.91 23.14
N TYR A 89 -1.37 4.82 22.86
CA TYR A 89 -0.45 3.93 23.53
C TYR A 89 0.43 4.75 24.50
N GLU A 90 0.45 4.38 25.78
CA GLU A 90 1.09 5.18 26.84
C GLU A 90 2.09 4.37 27.69
N ASP A 91 2.67 3.29 27.17
CA ASP A 91 3.66 2.50 27.92
C ASP A 91 5.06 3.09 27.75
N GLU A 92 5.63 3.62 28.85
CA GLU A 92 6.97 4.21 28.86
C GLU A 92 8.09 3.16 28.81
N LEU A 93 7.85 1.92 29.25
CA LEU A 93 8.85 0.85 29.32
C LEU A 93 9.06 0.17 27.98
N TRP A 94 7.99 0.02 27.21
CA TRP A 94 7.98 -0.65 25.92
C TRP A 94 7.48 0.29 24.81
N PRO A 95 8.34 1.02 24.13
CA PRO A 95 7.93 1.86 23.00
C PRO A 95 7.18 1.08 21.94
N LEU A 96 6.15 1.71 21.34
CA LEU A 96 5.25 1.08 20.37
C LEU A 96 5.99 0.38 19.22
N TYR A 97 7.02 1.02 18.66
CA TYR A 97 7.82 0.47 17.56
C TYR A 97 8.58 -0.81 17.94
N LYS A 98 8.95 -0.97 19.22
CA LYS A 98 9.58 -2.20 19.75
C LYS A 98 8.55 -3.29 20.00
N LEU A 99 7.39 -2.94 20.56
CA LEU A 99 6.30 -3.88 20.84
C LEU A 99 5.88 -4.61 19.56
N TYR A 100 5.72 -3.88 18.47
CA TYR A 100 5.32 -4.43 17.17
C TYR A 100 6.52 -4.79 16.27
N SER A 101 7.75 -4.68 16.76
CA SER A 101 8.98 -4.95 15.96
C SER A 101 9.02 -4.18 14.63
N ILE A 102 8.50 -2.95 14.60
CA ILE A 102 8.29 -2.17 13.37
C ILE A 102 9.60 -1.97 12.59
N GLU A 103 10.70 -1.65 13.30
CA GLU A 103 12.02 -1.49 12.66
C GLU A 103 12.44 -2.75 11.89
N LYS A 104 12.29 -3.92 12.52
CA LYS A 104 12.63 -5.20 11.88
C LYS A 104 11.76 -5.49 10.67
N GLU A 105 10.47 -5.17 10.72
CA GLU A 105 9.55 -5.34 9.59
C GLU A 105 9.89 -4.37 8.45
N ILE A 106 10.26 -3.12 8.76
CA ILE A 106 10.72 -2.15 7.76
C ILE A 106 12.02 -2.62 7.11
N ASP A 107 13.01 -3.04 7.89
CA ASP A 107 14.28 -3.55 7.37
C ASP A 107 14.07 -4.77 6.48
N ALA A 108 13.20 -5.69 6.89
CA ALA A 108 12.84 -6.85 6.08
C ALA A 108 12.11 -6.45 4.78
N ALA A 109 11.18 -5.50 4.86
CA ALA A 109 10.43 -5.00 3.71
C ALA A 109 11.33 -4.25 2.71
N LEU A 110 12.35 -3.52 3.19
CA LEU A 110 13.30 -2.77 2.36
C LEU A 110 14.55 -3.56 1.98
N SER A 111 14.67 -4.81 2.42
CA SER A 111 15.79 -5.68 2.09
C SER A 111 15.90 -5.90 0.57
N LYS A 112 17.14 -5.89 0.02
CA LYS A 112 17.40 -6.19 -1.40
C LYS A 112 16.76 -7.51 -1.83
N LYS A 113 16.74 -8.51 -0.92
CA LYS A 113 16.18 -9.84 -1.15
C LYS A 113 14.87 -9.99 -0.38
N VAL A 114 13.79 -10.25 -1.11
CA VAL A 114 12.45 -10.46 -0.56
C VAL A 114 12.02 -11.91 -0.79
N TRP A 115 11.76 -12.63 0.28
CA TRP A 115 11.35 -14.02 0.22
C TRP A 115 9.86 -14.19 -0.13
N LEU A 116 9.58 -15.21 -0.94
CA LEU A 116 8.23 -15.67 -1.27
C LEU A 116 7.83 -16.84 -0.37
N LYS A 117 6.55 -17.04 -0.14
CA LYS A 117 6.02 -18.16 0.67
C LYS A 117 6.36 -19.51 0.07
N SER A 118 6.45 -19.59 -1.26
CA SER A 118 6.86 -20.79 -2.00
C SER A 118 8.33 -21.17 -1.79
N GLY A 119 9.15 -20.30 -1.17
CA GLY A 119 10.59 -20.49 -1.01
C GLY A 119 11.44 -19.94 -2.16
N GLY A 120 10.79 -19.29 -3.15
CA GLY A 120 11.43 -18.40 -4.11
C GLY A 120 11.77 -17.05 -3.47
N TYR A 121 12.36 -16.17 -4.24
CA TYR A 121 12.67 -14.81 -3.77
C TYR A 121 12.80 -13.82 -4.93
N LEU A 122 12.58 -12.54 -4.62
CA LEU A 122 12.85 -11.42 -5.50
C LEU A 122 14.19 -10.78 -5.13
N ILE A 123 14.95 -10.34 -6.10
CA ILE A 123 16.07 -9.41 -5.93
C ILE A 123 15.63 -8.07 -6.52
N ILE A 124 15.61 -7.03 -5.69
CA ILE A 124 15.17 -5.70 -6.10
C ILE A 124 16.36 -4.75 -6.04
N GLU A 125 16.70 -4.16 -7.18
CA GLU A 125 17.79 -3.20 -7.33
C GLU A 125 17.27 -1.92 -7.98
N GLN A 126 17.62 -0.79 -7.39
CA GLN A 126 17.29 0.52 -7.91
C GLN A 126 18.55 1.20 -8.41
N THR A 127 18.49 1.67 -9.66
CA THR A 127 19.54 2.44 -10.31
C THR A 127 19.09 3.89 -10.49
N GLU A 128 19.94 4.75 -11.03
CA GLU A 128 19.55 6.15 -11.34
C GLU A 128 18.39 6.25 -12.33
N ALA A 129 18.28 5.32 -13.29
CA ALA A 129 17.34 5.44 -14.41
C ALA A 129 16.13 4.51 -14.29
N LEU A 130 16.27 3.38 -13.58
CA LEU A 130 15.23 2.34 -13.53
C LEU A 130 15.40 1.43 -12.32
N SER A 131 14.33 0.73 -11.97
CA SER A 131 14.37 -0.38 -11.01
C SER A 131 14.37 -1.72 -11.76
N VAL A 132 15.23 -2.65 -11.33
CA VAL A 132 15.31 -4.00 -11.89
C VAL A 132 14.93 -5.00 -10.81
N ILE A 133 14.10 -5.96 -11.17
CA ILE A 133 13.61 -6.99 -10.27
C ILE A 133 13.78 -8.36 -10.93
N ASP A 134 14.55 -9.23 -10.28
CA ASP A 134 14.81 -10.57 -10.71
C ASP A 134 14.05 -11.58 -9.84
N VAL A 135 13.30 -12.49 -10.47
CA VAL A 135 12.50 -13.52 -9.81
C VAL A 135 13.21 -14.86 -9.80
N ASN A 136 13.49 -15.36 -8.62
CA ASN A 136 14.21 -16.62 -8.42
C ASN A 136 13.31 -17.68 -7.78
N SER A 137 13.29 -18.88 -8.34
CA SER A 137 12.51 -20.04 -7.83
C SER A 137 13.07 -20.67 -6.54
N GLY A 138 14.30 -20.30 -6.16
CA GLY A 138 14.96 -20.91 -5.01
C GLY A 138 15.20 -22.42 -5.16
N LYS A 139 15.06 -23.14 -4.05
CA LYS A 139 15.28 -24.60 -4.02
C LYS A 139 14.10 -25.45 -4.51
N ASN A 140 13.01 -24.85 -4.95
CA ASN A 140 11.77 -25.58 -5.28
C ASN A 140 11.86 -26.38 -6.59
N VAL A 141 12.71 -25.95 -7.52
CA VAL A 141 12.89 -26.61 -8.84
C VAL A 141 13.55 -27.99 -8.70
N THR A 142 14.34 -28.23 -7.67
CA THR A 142 15.10 -29.49 -7.51
C THR A 142 14.25 -30.71 -7.12
N LYS A 143 12.97 -30.52 -6.77
CA LYS A 143 12.06 -31.62 -6.38
C LYS A 143 11.12 -32.08 -7.50
N ALA A 144 11.00 -31.32 -8.59
CA ALA A 144 10.11 -31.64 -9.69
C ALA A 144 10.78 -32.68 -10.64
N LYS A 145 10.12 -33.82 -10.83
CA LYS A 145 10.63 -34.94 -11.66
C LYS A 145 10.14 -34.92 -13.12
N SER A 146 9.22 -34.03 -13.49
CA SER A 146 8.70 -33.87 -14.84
C SER A 146 8.75 -32.42 -15.31
N MET A 147 8.82 -32.19 -16.61
CA MET A 147 8.80 -30.86 -17.22
C MET A 147 7.53 -30.09 -16.84
N GLU A 148 6.39 -30.75 -16.88
CA GLU A 148 5.09 -30.16 -16.49
C GLU A 148 5.08 -29.68 -15.03
N ALA A 149 5.68 -30.44 -14.12
CA ALA A 149 5.79 -30.06 -12.72
C ALA A 149 6.75 -28.87 -12.51
N ILE A 150 7.80 -28.75 -13.35
CA ILE A 150 8.72 -27.60 -13.35
C ILE A 150 7.98 -26.36 -13.81
N GLU A 151 7.21 -26.43 -14.90
CA GLU A 151 6.44 -25.31 -15.43
C GLU A 151 5.33 -24.86 -14.47
N ALA A 152 4.58 -25.78 -13.90
CA ALA A 152 3.56 -25.46 -12.89
C ALA A 152 4.17 -24.77 -11.66
N SER A 153 5.38 -25.19 -11.25
CA SER A 153 6.11 -24.54 -10.17
C SER A 153 6.60 -23.14 -10.56
N ALA A 154 7.06 -22.94 -11.78
CA ALA A 154 7.49 -21.65 -12.30
C ALA A 154 6.30 -20.67 -12.38
N LEU A 155 5.17 -21.11 -12.93
CA LEU A 155 3.94 -20.32 -12.99
C LEU A 155 3.50 -19.88 -11.59
N LYS A 156 3.42 -20.81 -10.65
CA LYS A 156 3.04 -20.51 -9.26
C LYS A 156 3.99 -19.48 -8.63
N THR A 157 5.28 -19.62 -8.85
CA THR A 157 6.27 -18.69 -8.32
C THR A 157 6.13 -17.31 -8.97
N ASN A 158 5.90 -17.23 -10.29
CA ASN A 158 5.71 -15.99 -11.01
C ASN A 158 4.44 -15.25 -10.56
N LEU A 159 3.32 -15.94 -10.35
CA LEU A 159 2.10 -15.35 -9.84
C LEU A 159 2.29 -14.80 -8.42
N GLU A 160 2.91 -15.58 -7.54
CA GLU A 160 3.24 -15.13 -6.19
C GLU A 160 4.21 -13.95 -6.20
N ALA A 161 5.17 -13.96 -7.13
CA ALA A 161 6.10 -12.86 -7.34
C ALA A 161 5.37 -11.59 -7.78
N ALA A 162 4.41 -11.69 -8.70
CA ALA A 162 3.62 -10.55 -9.16
C ALA A 162 2.83 -9.90 -8.02
N ASP A 163 2.16 -10.69 -7.17
CA ASP A 163 1.45 -10.18 -6.00
C ASP A 163 2.40 -9.48 -5.01
N LYS A 164 3.56 -10.11 -4.74
CA LYS A 164 4.56 -9.56 -3.83
C LYS A 164 5.21 -8.30 -4.40
N LEU A 165 5.37 -8.22 -5.70
CA LEU A 165 5.88 -7.08 -6.45
C LEU A 165 4.99 -5.85 -6.27
N CYS A 166 3.67 -6.01 -6.41
CA CYS A 166 2.70 -4.93 -6.19
C CYS A 166 2.83 -4.33 -4.78
N GLN A 167 3.03 -5.17 -3.77
CA GLN A 167 3.28 -4.73 -2.40
C GLN A 167 4.62 -3.98 -2.28
N GLN A 168 5.69 -4.49 -2.89
CA GLN A 168 7.03 -3.90 -2.83
C GLN A 168 7.12 -2.56 -3.56
N ILE A 169 6.43 -2.41 -4.69
CA ILE A 169 6.31 -1.13 -5.41
C ILE A 169 5.72 -0.06 -4.49
N LYS A 170 4.63 -0.37 -3.78
CA LYS A 170 3.99 0.55 -2.82
C LYS A 170 4.91 0.86 -1.64
N VAL A 171 5.41 -0.17 -0.94
CA VAL A 171 6.22 0.00 0.28
C VAL A 171 7.50 0.78 0.03
N ARG A 172 8.15 0.59 -1.14
CA ARG A 172 9.39 1.28 -1.51
C ARG A 172 9.15 2.57 -2.28
N ASN A 173 7.89 2.91 -2.57
CA ASN A 173 7.51 4.04 -3.42
C ASN A 173 8.28 4.06 -4.75
N LEU A 174 8.39 2.88 -5.39
CA LEU A 174 9.06 2.75 -6.68
C LEU A 174 8.25 3.43 -7.77
N SER A 175 8.92 4.23 -8.60
CA SER A 175 8.31 4.95 -9.71
C SER A 175 9.22 4.93 -10.94
N GLY A 176 8.70 5.38 -12.08
CA GLY A 176 9.43 5.39 -13.34
C GLY A 176 9.44 4.02 -14.03
N ILE A 177 10.56 3.67 -14.64
CA ILE A 177 10.71 2.40 -15.37
C ILE A 177 11.03 1.28 -14.38
N ILE A 178 10.21 0.24 -14.37
CA ILE A 178 10.42 -0.97 -13.57
C ILE A 178 10.49 -2.15 -14.54
N ILE A 179 11.62 -2.84 -14.56
CA ILE A 179 11.84 -4.05 -15.36
C ILE A 179 11.80 -5.25 -14.44
N VAL A 180 11.00 -6.25 -14.80
CA VAL A 180 10.85 -7.50 -14.04
C VAL A 180 11.26 -8.66 -14.93
N ASP A 181 12.25 -9.43 -14.45
CA ASP A 181 12.68 -10.67 -15.08
C ASP A 181 12.00 -11.85 -14.38
N PHE A 182 10.94 -12.37 -14.99
CA PHE A 182 10.21 -13.53 -14.51
C PHE A 182 10.89 -14.83 -14.92
N ILE A 183 10.65 -15.90 -14.16
CA ILE A 183 11.13 -17.24 -14.49
C ILE A 183 10.60 -17.65 -15.86
N ASN A 184 11.50 -18.07 -16.75
CA ASN A 184 11.14 -18.50 -18.10
C ASN A 184 10.20 -19.71 -18.08
N MET A 185 9.22 -19.67 -18.99
CA MET A 185 8.19 -20.70 -19.15
C MET A 185 7.96 -20.93 -20.64
N ASN A 186 7.60 -22.17 -21.03
CA ASN A 186 7.34 -22.46 -22.44
C ASN A 186 6.04 -21.80 -22.92
N LYS A 187 6.08 -21.20 -24.12
CA LYS A 187 5.01 -20.35 -24.67
C LYS A 187 3.67 -21.04 -24.95
N GLU A 188 3.61 -22.36 -24.96
CA GLU A 188 2.40 -23.11 -25.34
C GLU A 188 1.27 -23.10 -24.30
N ASN A 189 1.56 -22.64 -23.06
CA ASN A 189 0.60 -22.66 -21.94
C ASN A 189 0.10 -21.27 -21.50
N PHE A 190 0.31 -20.19 -22.27
CA PHE A 190 0.04 -18.80 -21.87
C PHE A 190 -0.76 -18.00 -22.89
N THR A 191 -1.82 -18.57 -23.43
CA THR A 191 -2.78 -17.85 -24.28
C THR A 191 -4.13 -17.71 -23.59
N ASP A 192 -4.16 -17.20 -22.36
CA ASP A 192 -5.42 -16.68 -21.75
C ASP A 192 -5.09 -15.48 -20.82
#